data_ea59de64b7025735d3d7091b24eafaa5
#
_entry.id   ea59de64b7025735d3d7091b24eafaa5
#
_cell.length_a   1.000
_cell.length_b   1.000
_cell.length_c   1.000
_cell.angle_alpha   90.00
_cell.angle_beta   90.00
_cell.angle_gamma   90.00
#
_symmetry.space_group_name_H-M   'P 1'
#
loop_
_entity.id
_entity.type
_entity.pdbx_description
1 polymer ?
#
loop_
_entity_poly.entity_id
_entity_poly.type
_entity_poly.pdbx_seq_one_letter_code
_entity_poly.pdbx_strand_id
1 'polypeptide(L)'
;MIRDLLDHLEWYVGLDAKMAAVIAFLDRGTVYEQGPGTYDHGSLHYRVVEYNTDEGGEEAVAGSAELQIILEGEELFSLRRGGAVSLVTTNTEGMFLLLTGGDVYRHKQSTGDCRATRKVIFSL
;
A
#
# COMPACT_ATOMS: atom_id res chain seq x y z
N MET A 1 1.86 -1.13 -12.29
CA MET A 1 1.20 -0.64 -11.04
C MET A 1 -0.22 -0.18 -11.34
N ILE A 2 -1.13 -0.51 -10.46
CA ILE A 2 -2.51 -0.03 -10.51
C ILE A 2 -2.73 0.86 -9.29
N ARG A 3 -3.37 2.00 -9.49
CA ARG A 3 -3.74 2.93 -8.43
C ARG A 3 -5.21 3.32 -8.62
N ASP A 4 -6.02 3.14 -7.59
CA ASP A 4 -7.44 3.44 -7.64
C ASP A 4 -8.01 3.69 -6.25
N LEU A 5 -9.28 4.06 -6.18
CA LEU A 5 -10.03 4.17 -4.95
C LEU A 5 -10.29 2.80 -4.34
N LEU A 6 -10.22 2.71 -3.03
CA LEU A 6 -10.48 1.46 -2.31
C LEU A 6 -11.88 0.90 -2.61
N ASP A 7 -12.88 1.77 -2.81
CA ASP A 7 -14.23 1.37 -3.17
C ASP A 7 -14.32 0.65 -4.52
N HIS A 8 -13.30 0.78 -5.36
CA HIS A 8 -13.22 0.09 -6.66
C HIS A 8 -12.45 -1.23 -6.60
N LEU A 9 -11.97 -1.65 -5.42
CA LEU A 9 -11.11 -2.82 -5.30
C LEU A 9 -11.76 -4.09 -5.87
N GLU A 10 -13.06 -4.24 -5.72
CA GLU A 10 -13.81 -5.37 -6.26
C GLU A 10 -13.74 -5.50 -7.79
N TRP A 11 -13.46 -4.40 -8.50
CA TRP A 11 -13.29 -4.43 -9.96
C TRP A 11 -12.04 -5.20 -10.39
N TYR A 12 -11.08 -5.38 -9.47
CA TYR A 12 -9.79 -6.00 -9.72
C TYR A 12 -9.68 -7.42 -9.19
N VAL A 13 -10.77 -8.00 -8.73
CA VAL A 13 -10.80 -9.32 -8.08
C VAL A 13 -10.25 -10.43 -8.99
N GLY A 14 -10.34 -10.27 -10.30
CA GLY A 14 -9.83 -11.24 -11.27
C GLY A 14 -8.32 -11.22 -11.48
N LEU A 15 -7.60 -10.22 -10.93
CA LEU A 15 -6.16 -10.09 -11.12
C LEU A 15 -5.32 -11.01 -10.23
N ASP A 16 -5.85 -11.42 -9.09
CA ASP A 16 -5.15 -12.29 -8.15
C ASP A 16 -6.15 -13.13 -7.36
N ALA A 17 -5.80 -14.40 -7.14
CA ALA A 17 -6.67 -15.35 -6.43
C ALA A 17 -6.95 -14.94 -4.97
N LYS A 18 -6.06 -14.17 -4.36
CA LYS A 18 -6.19 -13.69 -2.97
C LYS A 18 -7.04 -12.44 -2.82
N MET A 19 -7.37 -11.78 -3.92
CA MET A 19 -8.05 -10.47 -3.86
C MET A 19 -9.43 -10.57 -3.21
N ALA A 20 -10.20 -11.61 -3.50
CA ALA A 20 -11.50 -11.81 -2.86
C ALA A 20 -11.38 -11.97 -1.34
N ALA A 21 -10.35 -12.68 -0.88
CA ALA A 21 -10.07 -12.85 0.54
C ALA A 21 -9.67 -11.53 1.20
N VAL A 22 -8.89 -10.70 0.51
CA VAL A 22 -8.52 -9.37 1.00
C VAL A 22 -9.76 -8.50 1.17
N ILE A 23 -10.64 -8.46 0.20
CA ILE A 23 -11.88 -7.67 0.26
C ILE A 23 -12.74 -8.11 1.44
N ALA A 24 -12.95 -9.41 1.60
CA ALA A 24 -13.73 -9.95 2.72
C ALA A 24 -13.09 -9.60 4.07
N PHE A 25 -11.76 -9.65 4.16
CA PHE A 25 -11.04 -9.28 5.37
C PHE A 25 -11.16 -7.78 5.69
N LEU A 26 -11.04 -6.92 4.70
CA LEU A 26 -11.20 -5.48 4.87
C LEU A 26 -12.61 -5.11 5.36
N ASP A 27 -13.63 -5.80 4.87
CA ASP A 27 -15.02 -5.57 5.27
C ASP A 27 -15.25 -5.89 6.76
N ARG A 28 -14.40 -6.70 7.38
CA ARG A 28 -14.47 -6.99 8.82
C ARG A 28 -13.99 -5.83 9.70
N GLY A 29 -13.23 -4.90 9.14
CA GLY A 29 -12.74 -3.73 9.84
C GLY A 29 -11.58 -3.97 10.81
N THR A 30 -11.13 -5.21 10.99
CA THR A 30 -10.08 -5.58 11.96
C THR A 30 -8.78 -4.82 11.74
N VAL A 31 -8.37 -4.65 10.48
CA VAL A 31 -7.10 -4.01 10.14
C VAL A 31 -7.03 -2.56 10.61
N TYR A 32 -8.16 -1.87 10.70
CA TYR A 32 -8.21 -0.48 11.15
C TYR A 32 -7.90 -0.31 12.64
N GLU A 33 -8.00 -1.39 13.40
CA GLU A 33 -7.74 -1.41 14.85
C GLU A 33 -6.39 -2.03 15.22
N GLN A 34 -5.70 -2.63 14.24
CA GLN A 34 -4.42 -3.31 14.49
C GLN A 34 -3.26 -2.32 14.53
N GLY A 35 -2.37 -2.51 15.50
CA GLY A 35 -1.11 -1.77 15.60
C GLY A 35 -0.06 -2.24 14.59
N PRO A 36 1.09 -1.53 14.51
CA PRO A 36 2.19 -1.94 13.64
C PRO A 36 2.64 -3.37 13.93
N GLY A 37 2.89 -4.13 12.89
CA GLY A 37 3.36 -5.51 13.00
C GLY A 37 3.07 -6.32 11.75
N THR A 38 3.50 -7.57 11.79
CA THR A 38 3.26 -8.56 10.74
C THR A 38 2.20 -9.54 11.21
N TYR A 39 1.23 -9.81 10.34
CA TYR A 39 0.06 -10.60 10.65
C TYR A 39 -0.24 -11.65 9.59
N ASP A 40 -0.91 -12.71 10.02
CA ASP A 40 -1.46 -13.73 9.13
C ASP A 40 -2.96 -13.89 9.43
N HIS A 41 -3.77 -14.03 8.39
CA HIS A 41 -5.19 -14.33 8.49
C HIS A 41 -5.58 -15.29 7.35
N GLY A 42 -5.74 -16.57 7.67
CA GLY A 42 -5.96 -17.61 6.64
C GLY A 42 -4.77 -17.65 5.68
N SER A 43 -5.04 -17.49 4.39
CA SER A 43 -4.01 -17.43 3.36
C SER A 43 -3.38 -16.04 3.19
N LEU A 44 -3.89 -15.03 3.90
CA LEU A 44 -3.39 -13.66 3.79
C LEU A 44 -2.20 -13.44 4.70
N HIS A 45 -1.17 -12.81 4.14
CA HIS A 45 -0.01 -12.31 4.88
C HIS A 45 0.05 -10.81 4.66
N TYR A 46 0.08 -10.05 5.75
CA TYR A 46 0.11 -8.59 5.65
C TYR A 46 0.88 -7.97 6.81
N ARG A 47 1.28 -6.75 6.62
CA ARG A 47 1.88 -5.94 7.68
C ARG A 47 1.20 -4.58 7.76
N VAL A 48 1.07 -4.10 8.98
CA VAL A 48 0.63 -2.73 9.26
C VAL A 48 1.87 -1.94 9.63
N VAL A 49 2.09 -0.80 8.97
CA VAL A 49 3.22 0.08 9.23
C VAL A 49 2.73 1.47 9.57
N GLU A 50 3.42 2.10 10.53
CA GLU A 50 3.18 3.48 10.95
C GLU A 50 4.50 4.25 10.88
N TYR A 51 4.46 5.45 10.36
CA TYR A 51 5.63 6.31 10.22
C TYR A 51 5.21 7.77 10.06
N ASN A 52 6.15 8.67 10.34
CA ASN A 52 6.02 10.05 9.94
C ASN A 52 6.69 10.22 8.58
N THR A 53 6.00 10.82 7.62
CA THR A 53 6.60 11.14 6.33
C THR A 53 7.70 12.19 6.50
N ASP A 54 8.70 12.16 5.63
CA ASP A 54 9.81 13.12 5.60
C ASP A 54 10.13 13.53 4.16
N GLU A 55 11.05 14.49 4.00
CA GLU A 55 11.39 15.01 2.68
C GLU A 55 12.03 13.97 1.74
N GLY A 56 12.84 13.08 2.29
CA GLY A 56 13.60 12.10 1.49
C GLY A 56 12.81 10.85 1.18
N GLY A 57 11.90 10.47 2.05
CA GLY A 57 11.22 9.17 1.96
C GLY A 57 12.17 8.00 2.10
N GLU A 58 11.75 6.84 1.64
CA GLU A 58 12.51 5.58 1.68
C GLU A 58 12.30 4.79 0.40
N GLU A 59 13.39 4.29 -0.19
CA GLU A 59 13.31 3.42 -1.35
C GLU A 59 13.13 1.97 -0.91
N ALA A 60 12.28 1.25 -1.63
CA ALA A 60 11.99 -0.15 -1.38
C ALA A 60 11.74 -0.91 -2.68
N VAL A 61 11.75 -2.23 -2.59
CA VAL A 61 11.45 -3.13 -3.70
C VAL A 61 10.34 -4.07 -3.28
N ALA A 62 9.30 -4.17 -4.11
CA ALA A 62 8.25 -5.16 -3.90
C ALA A 62 8.81 -6.56 -4.11
N GLY A 63 8.81 -7.39 -3.07
CA GLY A 63 9.33 -8.78 -3.15
C GLY A 63 8.41 -9.72 -3.91
N SER A 64 7.11 -9.45 -3.88
CA SER A 64 6.07 -10.14 -4.63
C SER A 64 5.04 -9.09 -5.05
N ALA A 65 3.93 -9.49 -5.67
CA ALA A 65 2.82 -8.56 -5.84
C ALA A 65 2.37 -8.06 -4.46
N GLU A 66 2.19 -6.76 -4.32
CA GLU A 66 1.79 -6.10 -3.08
C GLU A 66 0.58 -5.23 -3.30
N LEU A 67 -0.39 -5.36 -2.39
CA LEU A 67 -1.51 -4.42 -2.30
C LEU A 67 -1.27 -3.52 -1.09
N GLN A 68 -1.09 -2.22 -1.33
CA GLN A 68 -0.86 -1.22 -0.29
C GLN A 68 -2.07 -0.30 -0.18
N ILE A 69 -2.57 -0.12 1.04
CA ILE A 69 -3.76 0.69 1.33
C ILE A 69 -3.41 1.69 2.43
N ILE A 70 -3.65 2.98 2.18
CA ILE A 70 -3.48 4.01 3.18
C ILE A 70 -4.69 3.99 4.13
N LEU A 71 -4.44 3.72 5.40
CA LEU A 71 -5.46 3.70 6.46
C LEU A 71 -5.64 5.07 7.09
N GLU A 72 -4.55 5.82 7.27
CA GLU A 72 -4.53 7.16 7.84
C GLU A 72 -3.39 7.97 7.23
N GLY A 73 -3.59 9.27 7.07
CA GLY A 73 -2.56 10.18 6.58
C GLY A 73 -2.44 10.19 5.06
N GLU A 74 -1.27 10.60 4.61
CA GLU A 74 -0.94 10.68 3.18
C GLU A 74 0.56 10.59 2.97
N GLU A 75 0.97 10.17 1.79
CA GLU A 75 2.37 10.16 1.39
C GLU A 75 2.52 10.42 -0.10
N LEU A 76 3.66 10.99 -0.46
CA LEU A 76 4.10 11.05 -1.84
C LEU A 76 4.74 9.69 -2.18
N PHE A 77 4.36 9.13 -3.30
CA PHE A 77 4.82 7.84 -3.78
C PHE A 77 5.37 7.98 -5.19
N SER A 78 6.52 7.39 -5.46
CA SER A 78 7.07 7.36 -6.81
C SER A 78 7.49 5.94 -7.20
N LEU A 79 7.21 5.60 -8.47
CA LEU A 79 7.65 4.36 -9.07
C LEU A 79 8.87 4.65 -9.93
N ARG A 80 9.88 3.78 -9.85
CA ARG A 80 11.12 3.92 -10.60
C ARG A 80 11.24 2.77 -11.60
N ARG A 81 11.74 3.10 -12.79
CA ARG A 81 12.05 2.13 -13.84
C ARG A 81 13.36 2.50 -14.50
N GLY A 82 14.29 1.53 -14.58
CA GLY A 82 15.58 1.76 -15.20
C GLY A 82 16.40 2.87 -14.50
N GLY A 83 16.23 3.05 -13.20
CA GLY A 83 16.94 4.09 -12.43
C GLY A 83 16.31 5.49 -12.51
N ALA A 84 15.25 5.67 -13.30
CA ALA A 84 14.54 6.94 -13.44
C ALA A 84 13.13 6.88 -12.84
N VAL A 85 12.64 8.02 -12.35
CA VAL A 85 11.26 8.15 -11.88
C VAL A 85 10.32 8.06 -13.08
N SER A 86 9.38 7.11 -13.06
CA SER A 86 8.39 6.91 -14.13
C SER A 86 7.01 7.41 -13.76
N LEU A 87 6.70 7.49 -12.45
CA LEU A 87 5.41 7.95 -11.95
C LEU A 87 5.59 8.55 -10.56
N VAL A 88 4.89 9.66 -10.31
CA VAL A 88 4.77 10.26 -8.99
C VAL A 88 3.29 10.44 -8.69
N THR A 89 2.86 10.06 -7.49
CA THR A 89 1.47 10.21 -7.07
C THR A 89 1.38 10.50 -5.58
N THR A 90 0.34 11.19 -5.17
CA THR A 90 -0.01 11.36 -3.76
C THR A 90 -1.04 10.30 -3.39
N ASN A 91 -0.73 9.50 -2.39
CA ASN A 91 -1.63 8.48 -1.86
C ASN A 91 -2.24 8.97 -0.54
N THR A 92 -3.54 8.94 -0.46
CA THR A 92 -4.32 9.39 0.69
C THR A 92 -5.22 8.27 1.20
N GLU A 93 -5.88 8.51 2.31
CA GLU A 93 -6.88 7.58 2.85
C GLU A 93 -7.91 7.18 1.79
N GLY A 94 -8.30 5.92 1.78
CA GLY A 94 -9.29 5.40 0.84
C GLY A 94 -8.74 5.11 -0.55
N MET A 95 -7.41 5.08 -0.70
CA MET A 95 -6.73 4.71 -1.96
C MET A 95 -5.90 3.46 -1.79
N PHE A 96 -5.76 2.71 -2.87
CA PHE A 96 -4.85 1.56 -2.91
C PHE A 96 -3.88 1.62 -4.08
N LEU A 97 -2.76 0.91 -3.90
CA LEU A 97 -1.79 0.62 -4.95
C LEU A 97 -1.64 -0.89 -5.07
N LEU A 98 -1.63 -1.39 -6.29
CA LEU A 98 -1.28 -2.78 -6.58
C LEU A 98 0.04 -2.78 -7.34
N LEU A 99 1.10 -3.27 -6.70
CA LEU A 99 2.44 -3.35 -7.23
C LEU A 99 2.75 -4.76 -7.74
N THR A 100 3.56 -4.84 -8.78
CA THR A 100 4.11 -6.09 -9.29
C THR A 100 5.41 -6.43 -8.56
N GLY A 101 5.70 -7.69 -8.34
CA GLY A 101 6.98 -8.11 -7.76
C GLY A 101 8.16 -7.57 -8.58
N GLY A 102 9.15 -7.02 -7.90
CA GLY A 102 10.30 -6.37 -8.51
C GLY A 102 10.15 -4.86 -8.74
N ASP A 103 8.95 -4.30 -8.60
CA ASP A 103 8.77 -2.85 -8.69
C ASP A 103 9.63 -2.13 -7.64
N VAL A 104 10.40 -1.14 -8.09
CA VAL A 104 11.20 -0.27 -7.22
C VAL A 104 10.41 1.01 -7.01
N TYR A 105 10.24 1.38 -5.75
CA TYR A 105 9.44 2.55 -5.40
C TYR A 105 10.06 3.34 -4.26
N ARG A 106 9.65 4.59 -4.14
CA ARG A 106 9.96 5.44 -2.99
C ARG A 106 8.65 5.82 -2.32
N HIS A 107 8.55 5.58 -1.03
CA HIS A 107 7.39 5.89 -0.20
C HIS A 107 7.82 6.68 1.04
N LYS A 108 6.90 6.94 1.96
CA LYS A 108 7.15 7.70 3.20
C LYS A 108 7.62 9.14 2.95
N GLN A 109 7.48 9.64 1.74
CA GLN A 109 7.88 11.00 1.38
C GLN A 109 6.76 11.99 1.71
N SER A 110 7.11 13.15 2.26
CA SER A 110 6.13 14.16 2.63
C SER A 110 5.53 14.84 1.40
N THR A 111 4.28 15.24 1.52
CA THR A 111 3.55 16.01 0.50
C THR A 111 3.69 17.53 0.68
N GLY A 112 4.56 17.95 1.61
CA GLY A 112 4.78 19.32 2.02
C GLY A 112 4.97 19.43 3.52
N ASP A 113 4.05 18.86 4.29
CA ASP A 113 4.14 18.74 5.75
C ASP A 113 4.37 17.29 6.13
N CYS A 114 5.22 17.07 7.14
CA CYS A 114 5.40 15.73 7.71
C CYS A 114 4.09 15.29 8.37
N ARG A 115 3.60 14.08 8.02
CA ARG A 115 2.35 13.55 8.53
C ARG A 115 2.54 12.17 9.12
N ALA A 116 1.86 11.90 10.23
CA ALA A 116 1.68 10.56 10.74
C ALA A 116 0.86 9.77 9.73
N THR A 117 1.42 8.67 9.22
CA THR A 117 0.81 7.85 8.17
C THR A 117 0.78 6.41 8.61
N ARG A 118 -0.32 5.75 8.32
CA ARG A 118 -0.54 4.34 8.63
C ARG A 118 -1.06 3.65 7.39
N LYS A 119 -0.42 2.54 7.03
CA LYS A 119 -0.87 1.73 5.89
C LYS A 119 -0.76 0.25 6.16
N VAL A 120 -1.56 -0.52 5.43
CA VAL A 120 -1.47 -1.98 5.39
C VAL A 120 -0.91 -2.41 4.04
N ILE A 121 -0.04 -3.42 4.06
CA ILE A 121 0.58 -4.00 2.88
C ILE A 121 0.29 -5.50 2.88
N PHE A 122 -0.52 -5.95 1.93
CA PHE A 122 -0.79 -7.37 1.70
C PHE A 122 0.21 -7.92 0.69
N SER A 123 0.85 -9.03 1.04
CA SER A 123 1.68 -9.82 0.10
C SER A 123 0.76 -10.81 -0.62
N LEU A 124 0.71 -10.74 -1.93
CA LEU A 124 -0.19 -11.55 -2.76
C LEU A 124 0.49 -12.75 -3.44
#